data_3ccdfa65e1e2e8d7c9e9cd88e02386ef
#
_entry.id   3ccdfa65e1e2e8d7c9e9cd88e02386ef
#
_cell.length_a   1.000
_cell.length_b   1.000
_cell.length_c   1.000
_cell.angle_alpha   90.00
_cell.angle_beta   90.00
_cell.angle_gamma   90.00
#
_symmetry.space_group_name_H-M   'P 1'
#
loop_
_entity.id
_entity.type
_entity.pdbx_description
1 polymer ?
#
loop_
_entity_poly.entity_id
_entity_poly.type
_entity_poly.pdbx_seq_one_letter_code
_entity_poly.pdbx_strand_id
1 'polypeptide(L)'
;VEKPSPRKKGRPRRGEVRKPKTESRLERQCRQSAAEALAELPVCCDVGTKKNSQGYKESWRGYKLHADVNDCCLPISVELTAASLHDSQVAIPLMKMTSERVDYLYDLMDAAYDAKPIYEVSRTLGHVPIIDKNSRGKDVIPMAPHEAVRYRERSVAERFNSRLKEEFGARNVMVRGVKKVRLHLMFGVIALFADQVLKLIS
;
A
#
# COMPACT_ATOMS: atom_id res chain seq x y z
N VAL A 1 26.13 8.09 3.09
CA VAL A 1 24.89 8.38 2.31
C VAL A 1 24.96 7.49 1.09
N GLU A 2 24.14 6.41 1.05
CA GLU A 2 24.02 5.56 -0.14
C GLU A 2 23.59 6.40 -1.34
N LYS A 3 24.34 6.28 -2.44
CA LYS A 3 23.97 6.96 -3.68
C LYS A 3 22.73 6.26 -4.26
N PRO A 4 21.68 7.01 -4.65
CA PRO A 4 20.52 6.42 -5.31
C PRO A 4 20.95 5.76 -6.62
N SER A 5 20.33 4.62 -6.96
CA SER A 5 20.58 3.94 -8.22
C SER A 5 20.28 4.87 -9.41
N PRO A 6 21.05 4.79 -10.49
CA PRO A 6 20.87 5.69 -11.65
C PRO A 6 19.47 5.50 -12.22
N ARG A 7 18.71 6.59 -12.34
CA ARG A 7 17.38 6.60 -12.96
C ARG A 7 17.48 6.15 -14.42
N LYS A 8 16.70 5.18 -14.82
CA LYS A 8 16.54 4.82 -16.23
C LYS A 8 16.07 6.04 -17.01
N LYS A 9 16.81 6.41 -18.06
CA LYS A 9 16.51 7.54 -18.92
C LYS A 9 15.14 7.40 -19.60
N GLY A 10 14.47 8.52 -19.81
CA GLY A 10 13.13 8.67 -20.32
C GLY A 10 12.85 8.03 -21.71
N ARG A 11 11.81 8.55 -22.38
CA ARG A 11 11.25 8.04 -23.66
C ARG A 11 12.35 7.70 -24.69
N PRO A 12 12.28 6.50 -25.34
CA PRO A 12 13.22 6.12 -26.39
C PRO A 12 13.22 7.15 -27.54
N ARG A 13 14.40 7.38 -28.14
CA ARG A 13 14.56 8.29 -29.27
C ARG A 13 13.78 7.75 -30.48
N ARG A 14 13.37 8.68 -31.37
CA ARG A 14 12.68 8.33 -32.62
C ARG A 14 13.56 7.38 -33.46
N GLY A 15 13.09 6.13 -33.66
CA GLY A 15 13.84 5.07 -34.35
C GLY A 15 14.45 3.99 -33.47
N GLU A 16 14.47 4.13 -32.13
CA GLU A 16 14.85 3.04 -31.23
C GLU A 16 13.74 1.99 -31.14
N VAL A 17 14.08 0.73 -31.42
CA VAL A 17 13.18 -0.41 -31.22
C VAL A 17 12.85 -0.53 -29.73
N ARG A 18 11.56 -0.44 -29.40
CA ARG A 18 11.11 -0.65 -28.02
C ARG A 18 11.51 -2.05 -27.58
N LYS A 19 12.29 -2.15 -26.49
CA LYS A 19 12.55 -3.43 -25.85
C LYS A 19 11.19 -4.10 -25.53
N PRO A 20 11.09 -5.42 -25.69
CA PRO A 20 9.87 -6.15 -25.35
C PRO A 20 9.47 -5.77 -23.89
N LYS A 21 8.18 -5.60 -23.67
CA LYS A 21 7.66 -5.31 -22.34
C LYS A 21 8.06 -6.47 -21.42
N THR A 22 9.02 -6.23 -20.55
CA THR A 22 9.28 -7.14 -19.44
C THR A 22 8.03 -7.22 -18.59
N GLU A 23 7.71 -8.41 -18.11
CA GLU A 23 6.61 -8.66 -17.19
C GLU A 23 6.64 -7.65 -16.01
N SER A 24 5.50 -7.09 -15.69
CA SER A 24 5.38 -6.14 -14.57
C SER A 24 5.53 -6.86 -13.22
N ARG A 25 5.92 -6.12 -12.18
CA ARG A 25 5.98 -6.69 -10.82
C ARG A 25 4.63 -7.26 -10.39
N LEU A 26 3.54 -6.58 -10.65
CA LEU A 26 2.19 -7.06 -10.29
C LEU A 26 1.87 -8.41 -10.95
N GLU A 27 2.22 -8.59 -12.23
CA GLU A 27 2.01 -9.86 -12.92
C GLU A 27 2.85 -11.00 -12.30
N ARG A 28 4.10 -10.74 -11.91
CA ARG A 28 4.92 -11.73 -11.19
C ARG A 28 4.35 -12.08 -9.83
N GLN A 29 3.92 -11.07 -9.07
CA GLN A 29 3.33 -11.24 -7.74
C GLN A 29 2.07 -12.14 -7.75
N CYS A 30 1.34 -12.23 -8.86
CA CYS A 30 0.21 -13.15 -8.96
C CYS A 30 0.62 -14.61 -8.71
N ARG A 31 1.82 -15.01 -9.17
CA ARG A 31 2.33 -16.37 -9.09
C ARG A 31 3.24 -16.64 -7.90
N GLN A 32 3.74 -15.61 -7.26
CA GLN A 32 4.61 -15.68 -6.08
C GLN A 32 3.83 -15.90 -4.79
N SER A 33 4.45 -16.53 -3.80
CA SER A 33 3.97 -16.50 -2.41
C SER A 33 4.05 -15.08 -1.83
N ALA A 34 3.39 -14.85 -0.69
CA ALA A 34 3.51 -13.56 0.02
C ALA A 34 4.98 -13.23 0.35
N ALA A 35 5.73 -14.21 0.86
CA ALA A 35 7.13 -14.03 1.25
C ALA A 35 8.04 -13.69 0.05
N GLU A 36 7.90 -14.37 -1.08
CA GLU A 36 8.66 -14.10 -2.30
C GLU A 36 8.36 -12.71 -2.85
N ALA A 37 7.07 -12.33 -2.91
CA ALA A 37 6.64 -11.02 -3.39
C ALA A 37 7.14 -9.89 -2.48
N LEU A 38 7.14 -10.08 -1.16
CA LEU A 38 7.70 -9.12 -0.19
C LEU A 38 9.21 -8.96 -0.34
N ALA A 39 9.94 -10.06 -0.56
CA ALA A 39 11.39 -10.03 -0.73
C ALA A 39 11.85 -9.20 -1.96
N GLU A 40 11.01 -9.08 -2.98
CA GLU A 40 11.27 -8.24 -4.17
C GLU A 40 11.00 -6.74 -3.95
N LEU A 41 10.38 -6.35 -2.84
CA LEU A 41 10.05 -4.94 -2.60
C LEU A 41 11.30 -4.16 -2.18
N PRO A 42 11.52 -2.96 -2.75
CA PRO A 42 12.63 -2.12 -2.33
C PRO A 42 12.40 -1.58 -0.92
N VAL A 43 13.39 -1.74 -0.05
CA VAL A 43 13.37 -1.27 1.33
C VAL A 43 14.48 -0.26 1.63
N CYS A 44 15.07 0.35 0.59
CA CYS A 44 16.07 1.40 0.75
C CYS A 44 15.42 2.76 1.07
N CYS A 45 16.17 3.64 1.73
CA CYS A 45 15.75 5.03 1.92
C CYS A 45 15.71 5.77 0.58
N ASP A 46 14.55 6.26 0.18
CA ASP A 46 14.35 6.93 -1.11
C ASP A 46 13.39 8.13 -0.97
N VAL A 47 13.17 8.84 -2.08
CA VAL A 47 12.30 10.02 -2.12
C VAL A 47 10.89 9.62 -2.55
N GLY A 48 9.94 9.79 -1.64
CA GLY A 48 8.51 9.71 -1.92
C GLY A 48 7.96 11.08 -2.33
N THR A 49 6.88 11.06 -3.09
CA THR A 49 6.20 12.27 -3.53
C THR A 49 4.70 12.03 -3.57
N LYS A 50 3.93 12.94 -3.02
CA LYS A 50 2.47 12.97 -3.09
C LYS A 50 1.97 14.36 -3.46
N LYS A 51 0.74 14.48 -3.89
CA LYS A 51 0.00 15.75 -3.93
C LYS A 51 -0.79 15.88 -2.63
N ASN A 52 -0.74 17.07 -2.03
CA ASN A 52 -1.59 17.38 -0.88
C ASN A 52 -3.02 17.72 -1.32
N SER A 53 -3.92 17.98 -0.38
CA SER A 53 -5.32 18.34 -0.65
C SER A 53 -5.49 19.62 -1.48
N GLN A 54 -4.48 20.50 -1.48
CA GLN A 54 -4.45 21.74 -2.26
C GLN A 54 -3.82 21.53 -3.66
N GLY A 55 -3.41 20.30 -3.99
CA GLY A 55 -2.79 19.97 -5.28
C GLY A 55 -1.28 20.22 -5.37
N TYR A 56 -0.64 20.77 -4.31
CA TYR A 56 0.80 20.99 -4.29
C TYR A 56 1.56 19.69 -4.10
N LYS A 57 2.72 19.62 -4.74
CA LYS A 57 3.63 18.48 -4.65
C LYS A 57 4.44 18.54 -3.37
N GLU A 58 4.25 17.57 -2.50
CA GLU A 58 5.06 17.33 -1.30
C GLU A 58 6.01 16.17 -1.52
N SER A 59 7.26 16.32 -1.10
CA SER A 59 8.28 15.27 -1.19
C SER A 59 8.92 15.05 0.18
N TRP A 60 9.14 13.78 0.52
CA TRP A 60 9.88 13.41 1.72
C TRP A 60 10.95 12.38 1.40
N ARG A 61 11.97 12.28 2.25
CA ARG A 61 13.01 11.27 2.13
C ARG A 61 12.85 10.25 3.25
N GLY A 62 12.76 8.97 2.88
CA GLY A 62 12.61 7.92 3.88
C GLY A 62 11.94 6.67 3.35
N TYR A 63 10.94 6.25 4.08
CA TYR A 63 10.20 5.00 3.87
C TYR A 63 8.70 5.26 3.83
N LYS A 64 7.95 4.24 3.44
CA LYS A 64 6.49 4.21 3.47
C LYS A 64 6.05 2.94 4.19
N LEU A 65 5.17 3.09 5.17
CA LEU A 65 4.49 1.98 5.82
C LEU A 65 3.16 1.73 5.10
N HIS A 66 2.93 0.49 4.75
CA HIS A 66 1.67 0.01 4.20
C HIS A 66 1.01 -0.88 5.25
N ALA A 67 -0.29 -0.76 5.41
CA ALA A 67 -1.07 -1.53 6.36
C ALA A 67 -2.36 -2.03 5.71
N ASP A 68 -2.71 -3.25 6.00
CA ASP A 68 -4.02 -3.81 5.78
C ASP A 68 -4.75 -3.85 7.13
N VAL A 69 -5.93 -3.24 7.18
CA VAL A 69 -6.63 -2.91 8.44
C VAL A 69 -8.07 -3.39 8.32
N ASN A 70 -8.55 -4.10 9.33
CA ASN A 70 -9.95 -4.53 9.39
C ASN A 70 -10.89 -3.38 9.77
N ASP A 71 -12.20 -3.62 9.72
CA ASP A 71 -13.26 -2.67 10.05
C ASP A 71 -13.24 -2.19 11.52
N CYS A 72 -12.63 -2.97 12.42
CA CYS A 72 -12.39 -2.59 13.81
C CYS A 72 -11.12 -1.72 14.01
N CYS A 73 -10.49 -1.22 12.94
CA CYS A 73 -9.25 -0.44 13.00
C CYS A 73 -8.04 -1.21 13.56
N LEU A 74 -8.04 -2.55 13.45
CA LEU A 74 -6.92 -3.40 13.83
C LEU A 74 -6.05 -3.67 12.60
N PRO A 75 -4.74 -3.39 12.65
CA PRO A 75 -3.80 -3.75 11.59
C PRO A 75 -3.57 -5.27 11.58
N ILE A 76 -3.90 -5.92 10.48
CA ILE A 76 -3.70 -7.36 10.30
C ILE A 76 -2.35 -7.65 9.68
N SER A 77 -1.99 -6.88 8.67
CA SER A 77 -0.72 -7.00 7.96
C SER A 77 -0.10 -5.62 7.73
N VAL A 78 1.22 -5.54 7.93
CA VAL A 78 1.96 -4.31 7.72
C VAL A 78 3.31 -4.59 7.05
N GLU A 79 3.73 -3.70 6.13
CA GLU A 79 5.04 -3.79 5.50
C GLU A 79 5.66 -2.42 5.27
N LEU A 80 6.99 -2.34 5.44
CA LEU A 80 7.78 -1.13 5.23
C LEU A 80 8.54 -1.19 3.91
N THR A 81 8.38 -0.18 3.06
CA THR A 81 9.06 -0.09 1.76
C THR A 81 9.78 1.24 1.57
N ALA A 82 10.52 1.35 0.46
CA ALA A 82 11.06 2.63 0.00
C ALA A 82 9.93 3.63 -0.25
N ALA A 83 10.15 4.90 0.11
CA ALA A 83 9.13 5.96 -0.06
C ALA A 83 8.72 6.18 -1.52
N SER A 84 9.57 5.85 -2.49
CA SER A 84 9.29 5.98 -3.93
C SER A 84 8.37 4.88 -4.49
N LEU A 85 8.16 3.78 -3.75
CA LEU A 85 7.34 2.67 -4.22
C LEU A 85 5.87 3.09 -4.32
N HIS A 86 5.23 2.77 -5.44
CA HIS A 86 3.80 3.01 -5.63
C HIS A 86 2.98 2.02 -4.78
N ASP A 87 1.93 2.48 -4.14
CA ASP A 87 1.14 1.71 -3.17
C ASP A 87 0.56 0.42 -3.76
N SER A 88 0.10 0.44 -5.02
CA SER A 88 -0.39 -0.75 -5.72
C SER A 88 0.61 -1.90 -5.80
N GLN A 89 1.93 -1.61 -5.73
CA GLN A 89 2.97 -2.65 -5.80
C GLN A 89 3.08 -3.49 -4.52
N VAL A 90 2.39 -3.10 -3.45
CA VAL A 90 2.37 -3.80 -2.16
C VAL A 90 1.03 -4.48 -1.91
N ALA A 91 0.00 -4.18 -2.70
CA ALA A 91 -1.34 -4.70 -2.51
C ALA A 91 -1.39 -6.23 -2.52
N ILE A 92 -0.84 -6.87 -3.55
CA ILE A 92 -0.89 -8.33 -3.71
C ILE A 92 -0.20 -9.05 -2.54
N PRO A 93 1.06 -8.74 -2.17
CA PRO A 93 1.68 -9.41 -1.02
C PRO A 93 0.95 -9.12 0.31
N LEU A 94 0.38 -7.93 0.53
CA LEU A 94 -0.42 -7.65 1.72
C LEU A 94 -1.70 -8.48 1.76
N MET A 95 -2.48 -8.54 0.67
CA MET A 95 -3.69 -9.38 0.59
C MET A 95 -3.38 -10.84 0.90
N LYS A 96 -2.32 -11.40 0.29
CA LYS A 96 -1.88 -12.78 0.56
C LYS A 96 -1.49 -12.99 2.02
N MET A 97 -0.73 -12.05 2.59
CA MET A 97 -0.31 -12.11 3.99
C MET A 97 -1.50 -11.98 4.95
N THR A 98 -2.51 -11.19 4.61
CA THR A 98 -3.73 -11.04 5.41
C THR A 98 -4.59 -12.29 5.35
N SER A 99 -4.78 -12.87 4.16
CA SER A 99 -5.57 -14.10 3.98
C SER A 99 -4.94 -15.35 4.64
N GLU A 100 -3.63 -15.33 4.91
CA GLU A 100 -2.96 -16.36 5.72
C GLU A 100 -3.26 -16.25 7.24
N ARG A 101 -3.83 -15.12 7.68
CA ARG A 101 -4.03 -14.79 9.11
C ARG A 101 -5.48 -14.75 9.53
N VAL A 102 -6.34 -14.25 8.67
CA VAL A 102 -7.76 -14.04 8.93
C VAL A 102 -8.58 -14.31 7.68
N ASP A 103 -9.78 -14.84 7.87
CA ASP A 103 -10.79 -14.93 6.82
C ASP A 103 -11.52 -13.60 6.70
N TYR A 104 -11.64 -13.09 5.48
CA TYR A 104 -12.39 -11.86 5.19
C TYR A 104 -12.95 -11.88 3.76
N LEU A 105 -13.92 -11.02 3.48
CA LEU A 105 -14.66 -11.07 2.21
C LEU A 105 -14.32 -9.92 1.27
N TYR A 106 -14.01 -8.73 1.75
CA TYR A 106 -13.90 -7.54 0.93
C TYR A 106 -12.51 -6.93 0.94
N ASP A 107 -11.96 -6.66 -0.25
CA ASP A 107 -10.77 -5.83 -0.44
C ASP A 107 -11.21 -4.42 -0.85
N LEU A 108 -11.13 -3.46 0.07
CA LEU A 108 -11.53 -2.06 -0.15
C LEU A 108 -10.30 -1.20 -0.45
N MET A 109 -10.17 -0.70 -1.67
CA MET A 109 -8.97 0.02 -2.11
C MET A 109 -9.33 1.29 -2.91
N ASP A 110 -8.45 2.30 -2.87
CA ASP A 110 -8.61 3.51 -3.66
C ASP A 110 -8.21 3.32 -5.13
N ALA A 111 -8.41 4.37 -5.94
CA ALA A 111 -8.12 4.37 -7.38
C ALA A 111 -6.64 4.16 -7.73
N ALA A 112 -5.71 4.27 -6.78
CA ALA A 112 -4.30 3.95 -7.00
C ALA A 112 -4.07 2.45 -7.20
N TYR A 113 -4.98 1.62 -6.73
CA TYR A 113 -4.95 0.16 -6.83
C TYR A 113 -5.74 -0.39 -8.03
N ASP A 114 -6.31 0.46 -8.88
CA ASP A 114 -7.08 0.05 -10.07
C ASP A 114 -6.16 -0.61 -11.12
N ALA A 115 -5.82 -1.87 -10.91
CA ALA A 115 -4.98 -2.67 -11.79
C ALA A 115 -5.49 -4.12 -11.89
N LYS A 116 -5.59 -4.64 -13.11
CA LYS A 116 -6.14 -5.97 -13.42
C LYS A 116 -5.56 -7.10 -12.54
N PRO A 117 -4.22 -7.21 -12.31
CA PRO A 117 -3.66 -8.25 -11.46
C PRO A 117 -4.17 -8.23 -10.01
N ILE A 118 -4.47 -7.05 -9.46
CA ILE A 118 -4.99 -6.92 -8.09
C ILE A 118 -6.39 -7.52 -7.99
N TYR A 119 -7.28 -7.21 -8.96
CA TYR A 119 -8.61 -7.82 -9.03
C TYR A 119 -8.56 -9.35 -9.19
N GLU A 120 -7.63 -9.85 -10.00
CA GLU A 120 -7.46 -11.28 -10.25
C GLU A 120 -7.04 -12.02 -8.98
N VAL A 121 -6.04 -11.50 -8.26
CA VAL A 121 -5.56 -12.11 -7.01
C VAL A 121 -6.62 -12.04 -5.93
N SER A 122 -7.30 -10.91 -5.72
CA SER A 122 -8.40 -10.78 -4.76
C SER A 122 -9.46 -11.88 -4.98
N ARG A 123 -9.92 -12.04 -6.23
CA ARG A 123 -10.90 -13.10 -6.58
C ARG A 123 -10.36 -14.52 -6.41
N THR A 124 -9.09 -14.74 -6.70
CA THR A 124 -8.44 -16.06 -6.51
C THR A 124 -8.36 -16.44 -5.03
N LEU A 125 -8.23 -15.45 -4.15
CA LEU A 125 -8.27 -15.62 -2.69
C LEU A 125 -9.71 -15.81 -2.15
N GLY A 126 -10.72 -15.72 -3.01
CA GLY A 126 -12.14 -15.82 -2.63
C GLY A 126 -12.75 -14.50 -2.17
N HIS A 127 -12.06 -13.38 -2.37
CA HIS A 127 -12.53 -12.07 -1.93
C HIS A 127 -13.29 -11.32 -3.03
N VAL A 128 -14.03 -10.28 -2.61
CA VAL A 128 -14.73 -9.33 -3.47
C VAL A 128 -13.96 -8.01 -3.50
N PRO A 129 -13.24 -7.70 -4.59
CA PRO A 129 -12.51 -6.43 -4.71
C PRO A 129 -13.47 -5.26 -5.00
N ILE A 130 -13.54 -4.30 -4.09
CA ILE A 130 -14.24 -3.02 -4.27
C ILE A 130 -13.17 -1.93 -4.35
N ILE A 131 -12.77 -1.62 -5.57
CA ILE A 131 -11.68 -0.69 -5.87
C ILE A 131 -12.23 0.48 -6.67
N ASP A 132 -11.95 1.70 -6.22
CA ASP A 132 -12.35 2.90 -6.95
C ASP A 132 -11.69 2.95 -8.32
N LYS A 133 -12.43 3.44 -9.33
CA LYS A 133 -11.93 3.46 -10.71
C LYS A 133 -11.07 4.69 -10.98
N ASN A 134 -9.91 4.45 -11.55
CA ASN A 134 -9.07 5.53 -12.04
C ASN A 134 -9.58 6.00 -13.41
N SER A 135 -10.03 7.24 -13.49
CA SER A 135 -10.61 7.80 -14.72
C SER A 135 -9.64 7.78 -15.90
N ARG A 136 -8.33 7.96 -15.65
CA ARG A 136 -7.30 8.04 -16.71
C ARG A 136 -7.73 8.90 -17.92
N GLY A 137 -8.54 9.95 -17.65
CA GLY A 137 -9.09 10.83 -18.67
C GLY A 137 -10.31 10.29 -19.42
N LYS A 138 -10.99 9.26 -18.88
CA LYS A 138 -12.23 8.69 -19.39
C LYS A 138 -13.35 8.86 -18.37
N ASP A 139 -14.58 8.78 -18.82
CA ASP A 139 -15.74 8.70 -17.91
C ASP A 139 -15.65 7.44 -17.05
N VAL A 140 -15.88 7.61 -15.76
CA VAL A 140 -15.87 6.51 -14.78
C VAL A 140 -17.30 6.09 -14.51
N ILE A 141 -17.55 4.79 -14.65
CA ILE A 141 -18.82 4.19 -14.25
C ILE A 141 -18.86 4.21 -12.71
N PRO A 142 -19.84 4.86 -12.09
CA PRO A 142 -19.99 4.90 -10.64
C PRO A 142 -20.11 3.49 -10.06
N MET A 143 -19.66 3.30 -8.82
CA MET A 143 -19.89 2.07 -8.07
C MET A 143 -21.38 1.79 -7.91
N ALA A 144 -21.77 0.52 -7.93
CA ALA A 144 -23.12 0.13 -7.58
C ALA A 144 -23.47 0.59 -6.15
N PRO A 145 -24.73 0.95 -5.85
CA PRO A 145 -25.11 1.50 -4.55
C PRO A 145 -24.68 0.65 -3.35
N HIS A 146 -24.77 -0.67 -3.44
CA HIS A 146 -24.34 -1.59 -2.40
C HIS A 146 -22.82 -1.63 -2.22
N GLU A 147 -22.04 -1.52 -3.31
CA GLU A 147 -20.59 -1.41 -3.26
C GLU A 147 -20.17 -0.07 -2.65
N ALA A 148 -20.83 1.04 -3.02
CA ALA A 148 -20.55 2.36 -2.49
C ALA A 148 -20.79 2.46 -0.98
N VAL A 149 -21.81 1.76 -0.45
CA VAL A 149 -22.03 1.66 1.00
C VAL A 149 -20.87 0.96 1.67
N ARG A 150 -20.47 -0.20 1.16
CA ARG A 150 -19.33 -0.96 1.72
C ARG A 150 -18.00 -0.21 1.58
N TYR A 151 -17.79 0.46 0.47
CA TYR A 151 -16.56 1.23 0.19
C TYR A 151 -16.29 2.33 1.22
N ARG A 152 -17.31 2.88 1.88
CA ARG A 152 -17.16 3.91 2.94
C ARG A 152 -16.33 3.42 4.10
N GLU A 153 -16.35 2.11 4.39
CA GLU A 153 -15.54 1.50 5.47
C GLU A 153 -14.03 1.66 5.21
N ARG A 154 -13.59 1.95 3.98
CA ARG A 154 -12.21 2.28 3.66
C ARG A 154 -11.64 3.43 4.52
N SER A 155 -12.50 4.34 5.01
CA SER A 155 -12.12 5.42 5.91
C SER A 155 -11.44 4.94 7.20
N VAL A 156 -11.62 3.68 7.58
CA VAL A 156 -10.96 3.05 8.73
C VAL A 156 -9.45 3.00 8.52
N ALA A 157 -8.96 2.72 7.31
CA ALA A 157 -7.53 2.74 7.00
C ALA A 157 -6.94 4.15 7.12
N GLU A 158 -7.69 5.18 6.78
CA GLU A 158 -7.28 6.59 6.98
C GLU A 158 -7.20 6.93 8.46
N ARG A 159 -8.19 6.47 9.25
CA ARG A 159 -8.21 6.62 10.71
C ARG A 159 -7.02 5.94 11.35
N PHE A 160 -6.73 4.69 10.96
CA PHE A 160 -5.54 3.95 11.42
C PHE A 160 -4.26 4.77 11.15
N ASN A 161 -4.08 5.24 9.91
CA ASN A 161 -2.91 6.01 9.52
C ASN A 161 -2.79 7.35 10.29
N SER A 162 -3.91 8.02 10.55
CA SER A 162 -3.94 9.25 11.34
C SER A 162 -3.52 8.97 12.78
N ARG A 163 -4.13 7.98 13.43
CA ARG A 163 -3.81 7.60 14.81
C ARG A 163 -2.34 7.18 14.95
N LEU A 164 -1.85 6.36 14.02
CA LEU A 164 -0.46 5.91 14.04
C LEU A 164 0.52 7.09 13.99
N LYS A 165 0.20 8.12 13.20
CA LYS A 165 1.03 9.34 13.09
C LYS A 165 0.92 10.25 14.31
N GLU A 166 -0.29 10.52 14.80
CA GLU A 166 -0.53 11.54 15.81
C GLU A 166 -0.33 11.00 17.22
N GLU A 167 -0.72 9.76 17.49
CA GLU A 167 -0.76 9.18 18.85
C GLU A 167 0.40 8.19 19.08
N PHE A 168 0.86 7.48 18.05
CA PHE A 168 1.82 6.37 18.17
C PHE A 168 3.16 6.59 17.46
N GLY A 169 3.56 7.85 17.30
CA GLY A 169 4.94 8.25 16.96
C GLY A 169 5.39 8.07 15.51
N ALA A 170 4.50 7.72 14.56
CA ALA A 170 4.91 7.54 13.18
C ALA A 170 5.08 8.86 12.39
N ARG A 171 4.67 10.01 12.93
CA ARG A 171 4.83 11.30 12.26
C ARG A 171 6.28 11.76 12.21
N ASN A 172 6.98 11.68 13.34
CA ASN A 172 8.33 12.18 13.52
C ASN A 172 9.27 11.05 13.93
N VAL A 173 9.83 10.34 12.93
CA VAL A 173 10.74 9.22 13.17
C VAL A 173 12.16 9.75 13.37
N MET A 174 12.65 9.74 14.61
CA MET A 174 13.96 10.29 15.00
C MET A 174 15.14 9.33 14.80
N VAL A 175 14.90 8.12 14.27
CA VAL A 175 15.92 7.11 13.99
C VAL A 175 16.23 7.00 12.51
N ARG A 176 17.43 6.51 12.16
CA ARG A 176 17.89 6.35 10.78
C ARG A 176 18.24 4.89 10.47
N GLY A 177 18.08 4.51 9.21
CA GLY A 177 18.31 3.17 8.70
C GLY A 177 17.10 2.25 8.82
N VAL A 178 16.88 1.40 7.81
CA VAL A 178 15.67 0.59 7.65
C VAL A 178 15.33 -0.23 8.89
N LYS A 179 16.31 -0.88 9.51
CA LYS A 179 16.09 -1.74 10.70
C LYS A 179 15.52 -0.95 11.88
N LYS A 180 16.12 0.23 12.18
CA LYS A 180 15.68 1.08 13.29
C LYS A 180 14.34 1.73 13.01
N VAL A 181 14.10 2.19 11.78
CA VAL A 181 12.81 2.76 11.37
C VAL A 181 11.70 1.71 11.41
N ARG A 182 11.97 0.50 10.90
CA ARG A 182 11.02 -0.62 10.98
C ARG A 182 10.67 -0.93 12.43
N LEU A 183 11.66 -1.08 13.29
CA LEU A 183 11.46 -1.36 14.73
C LEU A 183 10.61 -0.26 15.40
N HIS A 184 10.93 1.00 15.18
CA HIS A 184 10.18 2.14 15.73
C HIS A 184 8.71 2.13 15.30
N LEU A 185 8.46 1.95 14.00
CA LEU A 185 7.10 1.92 13.47
C LEU A 185 6.33 0.68 13.94
N MET A 186 6.98 -0.49 14.05
CA MET A 186 6.33 -1.69 14.58
C MET A 186 5.92 -1.54 16.04
N PHE A 187 6.71 -0.88 16.89
CA PHE A 187 6.27 -0.54 18.24
C PHE A 187 5.02 0.35 18.25
N GLY A 188 4.96 1.36 17.36
CA GLY A 188 3.76 2.18 17.20
C GLY A 188 2.54 1.37 16.78
N VAL A 189 2.71 0.45 15.81
CA VAL A 189 1.64 -0.45 15.35
C VAL A 189 1.17 -1.37 16.48
N ILE A 190 2.08 -1.97 17.24
CA ILE A 190 1.73 -2.87 18.37
C ILE A 190 1.00 -2.08 19.46
N ALA A 191 1.46 -0.88 19.81
CA ALA A 191 0.82 -0.02 20.80
C ALA A 191 -0.60 0.40 20.36
N LEU A 192 -0.77 0.78 19.08
CA LEU A 192 -2.10 1.09 18.53
C LEU A 192 -3.00 -0.15 18.53
N PHE A 193 -2.47 -1.31 18.15
CA PHE A 193 -3.23 -2.57 18.18
C PHE A 193 -3.74 -2.87 19.60
N ALA A 194 -2.85 -2.79 20.62
CA ALA A 194 -3.21 -3.02 22.00
C ALA A 194 -4.28 -2.02 22.50
N ASP A 195 -4.10 -0.73 22.21
CA ASP A 195 -5.07 0.31 22.56
C ASP A 195 -6.44 0.05 21.91
N GLN A 196 -6.44 -0.36 20.64
CA GLN A 196 -7.68 -0.65 19.93
C GLN A 196 -8.39 -1.90 20.48
N VAL A 197 -7.63 -2.96 20.81
CA VAL A 197 -8.20 -4.16 21.44
C VAL A 197 -8.81 -3.79 22.80
N LEU A 198 -8.12 -3.01 23.63
CA LEU A 198 -8.68 -2.55 24.91
C LEU A 198 -10.01 -1.80 24.74
N LYS A 199 -10.11 -0.94 23.72
CA LYS A 199 -11.36 -0.23 23.41
C LYS A 199 -12.49 -1.10 22.90
N LEU A 200 -12.19 -2.28 22.37
CA LEU A 200 -13.22 -3.23 21.88
C LEU A 200 -13.76 -4.14 22.99
N ILE A 201 -12.99 -4.33 24.09
CA ILE A 201 -13.37 -5.20 25.20
C ILE A 201 -13.84 -4.43 26.44
N SER A 202 -13.72 -3.09 26.45
CA SER A 202 -14.22 -2.20 27.49
C SER A 202 -15.64 -1.74 27.21
#